data_1a04ac9848bd6bd3e0da8b6a6343c212
#
_entry.id   1a04ac9848bd6bd3e0da8b6a6343c212
#
_cell.length_a   1.000
_cell.length_b   1.000
_cell.length_c   1.000
_cell.angle_alpha   90.00
_cell.angle_beta   90.00
_cell.angle_gamma   90.00
#
_symmetry.space_group_name_H-M   'P 1'
#
loop_
_entity.id
_entity.type
_entity.pdbx_description
1 polymer ?
#
loop_
_entity_poly.entity_id
_entity_poly.type
_entity_poly.pdbx_seq_one_letter_code
_entity_poly.pdbx_strand_id
1 'polypeptide(L)'
;MAKSIMIQGTMSNAGKSLIAAGLCRIFKQDGYKVAPFKSQNMALNSYVTSEGLEMGRAQVVQAEAAGVAPQVEMNPILLKPTNDVGSQVIVNGEVLKNMSAREYFAYKKQLIPDIMKAFHKLEEENDIIVIEGAGSPAEINLKKDDIVNMGMAELVDAPVLLVGDIDRGGVFAQLVGTIMLLEEKERKRVRGLVMNKFRGDRRILEPGIQQLYDICHIPVSYTHLRAHETGRN
;
A
#
# COMPACT_ATOMS: atom_id res chain seq x y z
N MET A 1 10.09 14.02 13.26
CA MET A 1 9.78 13.25 12.04
C MET A 1 9.10 11.96 12.43
N ALA A 2 7.93 11.71 11.87
CA ALA A 2 7.24 10.44 12.03
C ALA A 2 8.08 9.28 11.45
N LYS A 3 7.85 8.07 11.96
CA LYS A 3 8.39 6.87 11.33
C LYS A 3 7.42 6.37 10.26
N SER A 4 7.95 5.87 9.15
CA SER A 4 7.14 5.32 8.07
C SER A 4 7.32 3.81 7.93
N ILE A 5 6.27 3.12 7.50
CA ILE A 5 6.30 1.74 7.04
C ILE A 5 5.40 1.60 5.83
N MET A 6 5.87 0.91 4.79
CA MET A 6 5.11 0.77 3.55
C MET A 6 4.73 -0.68 3.27
N ILE A 7 3.47 -0.89 2.94
CA ILE A 7 2.90 -2.19 2.58
C ILE A 7 2.77 -2.26 1.07
N GLN A 8 3.58 -3.09 0.42
CA GLN A 8 3.47 -3.39 -1.00
C GLN A 8 2.98 -4.82 -1.22
N GLY A 9 2.49 -5.15 -2.38
CA GLY A 9 2.00 -6.50 -2.68
C GLY A 9 2.57 -7.04 -3.96
N THR A 10 2.67 -8.37 -4.05
CA THR A 10 3.07 -9.04 -5.30
C THR A 10 2.04 -8.89 -6.41
N MET A 11 0.82 -8.49 -6.05
CA MET A 11 -0.32 -8.32 -6.98
C MET A 11 -1.42 -7.45 -6.37
N SER A 12 -2.39 -7.05 -7.18
CA SER A 12 -3.66 -6.50 -6.70
C SER A 12 -4.40 -7.55 -5.85
N ASN A 13 -5.16 -7.10 -4.84
CA ASN A 13 -5.93 -7.95 -3.92
C ASN A 13 -5.09 -8.91 -3.05
N ALA A 14 -3.77 -8.76 -2.97
CA ALA A 14 -2.94 -9.51 -2.02
C ALA A 14 -3.30 -9.24 -0.54
N GLY A 15 -4.10 -8.19 -0.27
CA GLY A 15 -4.55 -7.83 1.07
C GLY A 15 -3.81 -6.64 1.69
N LYS A 16 -3.10 -5.85 0.88
CA LYS A 16 -2.38 -4.64 1.33
C LYS A 16 -3.22 -3.74 2.21
N SER A 17 -4.42 -3.38 1.74
CA SER A 17 -5.31 -2.44 2.44
C SER A 17 -5.73 -2.94 3.82
N LEU A 18 -6.01 -4.24 3.95
CA LEU A 18 -6.38 -4.84 5.22
C LEU A 18 -5.20 -4.89 6.20
N ILE A 19 -4.00 -5.25 5.70
CA ILE A 19 -2.78 -5.25 6.52
C ILE A 19 -2.44 -3.81 6.96
N ALA A 20 -2.55 -2.83 6.06
CA ALA A 20 -2.34 -1.42 6.42
C ALA A 20 -3.34 -0.96 7.50
N ALA A 21 -4.63 -1.28 7.36
CA ALA A 21 -5.63 -0.99 8.38
C ALA A 21 -5.32 -1.69 9.72
N GLY A 22 -4.90 -2.96 9.67
CA GLY A 22 -4.50 -3.72 10.86
C GLY A 22 -3.31 -3.09 11.59
N LEU A 23 -2.28 -2.66 10.86
CA LEU A 23 -1.13 -1.96 11.43
C LEU A 23 -1.52 -0.60 12.01
N CYS A 24 -2.36 0.18 11.31
CA CYS A 24 -2.92 1.42 11.87
C CYS A 24 -3.61 1.15 13.22
N ARG A 25 -4.41 0.08 13.29
CA ARG A 25 -5.11 -0.29 14.53
C ARG A 25 -4.16 -0.71 15.64
N ILE A 26 -3.17 -1.55 15.34
CA ILE A 26 -2.17 -2.04 16.31
C ILE A 26 -1.38 -0.86 16.87
N PHE A 27 -0.78 -0.04 16.03
CA PHE A 27 -0.01 1.12 16.48
C PHE A 27 -0.85 2.11 17.30
N LYS A 28 -2.13 2.28 16.92
CA LYS A 28 -3.08 3.08 17.72
C LYS A 28 -3.31 2.48 19.11
N GLN A 29 -3.45 1.14 19.21
CA GLN A 29 -3.60 0.44 20.47
C GLN A 29 -2.35 0.52 21.35
N ASP A 30 -1.17 0.57 20.70
CA ASP A 30 0.12 0.77 21.36
C ASP A 30 0.35 2.24 21.82
N GLY A 31 -0.61 3.13 21.58
CA GLY A 31 -0.60 4.51 22.05
C GLY A 31 0.01 5.54 21.11
N TYR A 32 0.39 5.15 19.88
CA TYR A 32 0.94 6.08 18.88
C TYR A 32 -0.17 6.88 18.17
N LYS A 33 0.18 8.09 17.74
CA LYS A 33 -0.58 8.83 16.73
C LYS A 33 -0.24 8.27 15.35
N VAL A 34 -1.23 7.78 14.65
CA VAL A 34 -1.03 7.06 13.39
C VAL A 34 -1.92 7.62 12.29
N ALA A 35 -1.36 7.83 11.11
CA ALA A 35 -2.13 8.11 9.91
C ALA A 35 -1.84 7.08 8.80
N PRO A 36 -2.86 6.65 8.04
CA PRO A 36 -2.66 5.94 6.79
C PRO A 36 -2.26 6.90 5.68
N PHE A 37 -1.55 6.40 4.68
CA PHE A 37 -1.21 7.15 3.48
C PHE A 37 -1.21 6.27 2.23
N LYS A 38 -1.73 6.79 1.14
CA LYS A 38 -1.60 6.19 -0.18
C LYS A 38 -1.46 7.29 -1.21
N SER A 39 -0.28 7.44 -1.77
CA SER A 39 0.04 8.54 -2.70
C SER A 39 -0.95 8.65 -3.85
N GLN A 40 -1.34 7.52 -4.45
CA GLN A 40 -2.32 7.44 -5.52
C GLN A 40 -3.23 6.23 -5.33
N ASN A 41 -4.54 6.45 -5.45
CA ASN A 41 -5.53 5.38 -5.52
C ASN A 41 -6.26 5.41 -6.87
N MET A 42 -6.67 4.25 -7.35
CA MET A 42 -7.57 4.13 -8.51
C MET A 42 -8.83 3.41 -8.05
N ALA A 43 -9.93 4.13 -7.95
CA ALA A 43 -11.19 3.58 -7.47
C ALA A 43 -12.39 4.41 -7.95
N LEU A 44 -13.49 3.73 -8.26
CA LEU A 44 -14.78 4.38 -8.49
C LEU A 44 -15.44 4.81 -7.17
N ASN A 45 -15.26 4.01 -6.12
CA ASN A 45 -15.82 4.32 -4.80
C ASN A 45 -14.94 5.34 -4.09
N SER A 46 -15.48 6.52 -3.88
CA SER A 46 -14.86 7.61 -3.14
C SER A 46 -15.66 7.97 -1.89
N TYR A 47 -15.09 8.83 -1.10
CA TYR A 47 -15.65 9.41 0.11
C TYR A 47 -15.43 10.92 0.06
N VAL A 48 -16.39 11.68 0.55
CA VAL A 48 -16.28 13.14 0.69
C VAL A 48 -16.03 13.45 2.15
N THR A 49 -14.92 14.14 2.43
CA THR A 49 -14.55 14.56 3.80
C THR A 49 -15.50 15.63 4.32
N SER A 50 -15.42 15.96 5.61
CA SER A 50 -16.17 17.06 6.22
C SER A 50 -15.92 18.43 5.56
N GLU A 51 -14.77 18.56 4.90
CA GLU A 51 -14.37 19.79 4.18
C GLU A 51 -14.88 19.81 2.73
N GLY A 52 -15.60 18.77 2.29
CA GLY A 52 -16.11 18.66 0.92
C GLY A 52 -15.10 18.12 -0.09
N LEU A 53 -13.95 17.59 0.37
CA LEU A 53 -12.87 17.07 -0.47
C LEU A 53 -13.01 15.58 -0.71
N GLU A 54 -12.67 15.12 -1.92
CA GLU A 54 -12.87 13.72 -2.34
C GLU A 54 -11.60 12.88 -2.15
N MET A 55 -11.75 11.69 -1.54
CA MET A 55 -10.65 10.73 -1.33
C MET A 55 -11.09 9.29 -1.53
N GLY A 56 -10.14 8.36 -1.64
CA GLY A 56 -10.40 6.93 -1.80
C GLY A 56 -11.00 6.29 -0.54
N ARG A 57 -12.05 5.46 -0.70
CA ARG A 57 -12.74 4.81 0.39
C ARG A 57 -11.84 3.88 1.24
N ALA A 58 -10.83 3.26 0.64
CA ALA A 58 -9.92 2.37 1.36
C ALA A 58 -9.15 3.11 2.46
N GLN A 59 -8.73 4.36 2.23
CA GLN A 59 -8.01 5.16 3.21
C GLN A 59 -8.92 5.66 4.33
N VAL A 60 -10.21 5.81 4.06
CA VAL A 60 -11.22 6.09 5.11
C VAL A 60 -11.29 4.94 6.11
N VAL A 61 -11.37 3.69 5.65
CA VAL A 61 -11.36 2.51 6.53
C VAL A 61 -10.07 2.42 7.35
N GLN A 62 -8.94 2.79 6.77
CA GLN A 62 -7.65 2.82 7.47
C GLN A 62 -7.60 3.95 8.51
N ALA A 63 -8.17 5.12 8.20
CA ALA A 63 -8.31 6.22 9.16
C ALA A 63 -9.21 5.84 10.34
N GLU A 64 -10.36 5.18 10.05
CA GLU A 64 -11.25 4.63 11.08
C GLU A 64 -10.51 3.61 11.99
N ALA A 65 -9.67 2.75 11.40
CA ALA A 65 -8.84 1.80 12.15
C ALA A 65 -7.80 2.51 13.03
N ALA A 66 -7.22 3.60 12.55
CA ALA A 66 -6.32 4.47 13.31
C ALA A 66 -7.06 5.31 14.37
N GLY A 67 -8.40 5.40 14.32
CA GLY A 67 -9.21 6.22 15.22
C GLY A 67 -9.05 7.72 14.98
N VAL A 68 -8.84 8.12 13.72
CA VAL A 68 -8.71 9.51 13.29
C VAL A 68 -9.74 9.84 12.21
N ALA A 69 -10.09 11.11 12.09
CA ALA A 69 -10.96 11.56 11.01
C ALA A 69 -10.25 11.40 9.64
N PRO A 70 -10.97 10.97 8.59
CA PRO A 70 -10.42 10.94 7.25
C PRO A 70 -10.04 12.35 6.77
N GLN A 71 -8.82 12.49 6.28
CA GLN A 71 -8.26 13.71 5.71
C GLN A 71 -7.81 13.45 4.29
N VAL A 72 -7.98 14.41 3.39
CA VAL A 72 -7.64 14.24 1.97
C VAL A 72 -6.15 13.97 1.76
N GLU A 73 -5.30 14.46 2.65
CA GLU A 73 -3.86 14.21 2.66
C GLU A 73 -3.51 12.73 2.75
N MET A 74 -4.39 11.90 3.29
CA MET A 74 -4.20 10.44 3.35
C MET A 74 -4.27 9.77 1.96
N ASN A 75 -4.89 10.45 0.97
CA ASN A 75 -4.93 10.02 -0.42
C ASN A 75 -4.93 11.24 -1.37
N PRO A 76 -3.77 11.89 -1.57
CA PRO A 76 -3.69 13.13 -2.34
C PRO A 76 -4.05 12.97 -3.82
N ILE A 77 -3.82 11.79 -4.42
CA ILE A 77 -4.17 11.55 -5.82
C ILE A 77 -5.20 10.43 -5.92
N LEU A 78 -6.36 10.75 -6.48
CA LEU A 78 -7.40 9.78 -6.79
C LEU A 78 -7.69 9.77 -8.30
N LEU A 79 -7.64 8.60 -8.90
CA LEU A 79 -8.01 8.36 -10.28
C LEU A 79 -9.37 7.66 -10.33
N LYS A 80 -10.36 8.28 -10.96
CA LYS A 80 -11.67 7.68 -11.21
C LYS A 80 -11.77 7.31 -12.68
N PRO A 81 -11.74 6.01 -13.02
CA PRO A 81 -11.90 5.57 -14.42
C PRO A 81 -13.21 6.13 -15.00
N THR A 82 -13.13 6.76 -16.16
CA THR A 82 -14.30 7.32 -16.88
C THR A 82 -14.68 6.48 -18.09
N ASN A 83 -13.69 5.78 -18.67
CA ASN A 83 -13.83 4.84 -19.77
C ASN A 83 -12.61 3.90 -19.81
N ASP A 84 -12.51 3.04 -20.83
CA ASP A 84 -11.44 2.04 -20.94
C ASP A 84 -10.01 2.64 -21.03
N VAL A 85 -9.87 3.90 -21.39
CA VAL A 85 -8.56 4.54 -21.68
C VAL A 85 -8.32 5.83 -20.92
N GLY A 86 -9.25 6.28 -20.08
CA GLY A 86 -9.14 7.57 -19.38
C GLY A 86 -9.66 7.56 -17.95
N SER A 87 -9.19 8.52 -17.17
CA SER A 87 -9.61 8.74 -15.79
C SER A 87 -9.77 10.22 -15.49
N GLN A 88 -10.74 10.56 -14.64
CA GLN A 88 -10.77 11.82 -13.96
C GLN A 88 -9.68 11.82 -12.90
N VAL A 89 -8.79 12.78 -12.99
CA VAL A 89 -7.68 12.98 -12.04
C VAL A 89 -8.13 13.98 -10.98
N ILE A 90 -8.09 13.54 -9.73
CA ILE A 90 -8.43 14.35 -8.55
C ILE A 90 -7.14 14.52 -7.75
N VAL A 91 -6.81 15.77 -7.41
CA VAL A 91 -5.62 16.15 -6.65
C VAL A 91 -6.06 16.89 -5.39
N ASN A 92 -5.62 16.40 -4.23
CA ASN A 92 -5.98 16.96 -2.92
C ASN A 92 -7.50 17.17 -2.75
N GLY A 93 -8.29 16.24 -3.30
CA GLY A 93 -9.75 16.22 -3.17
C GLY A 93 -10.50 17.02 -4.22
N GLU A 94 -9.83 17.74 -5.09
CA GLU A 94 -10.44 18.56 -6.15
C GLU A 94 -10.15 18.00 -7.55
N VAL A 95 -11.12 18.09 -8.43
CA VAL A 95 -10.98 17.62 -9.81
C VAL A 95 -9.98 18.51 -10.56
N LEU A 96 -8.87 17.92 -10.99
CA LEU A 96 -7.90 18.62 -11.84
C LEU A 96 -8.37 18.63 -13.30
N LYS A 97 -8.52 17.45 -13.92
CA LYS A 97 -9.04 17.26 -15.29
C LYS A 97 -9.19 15.77 -15.61
N ASN A 98 -9.84 15.50 -16.74
CA ASN A 98 -9.80 14.16 -17.36
C ASN A 98 -8.50 13.99 -18.15
N MET A 99 -7.87 12.82 -18.02
CA MET A 99 -6.67 12.45 -18.76
C MET A 99 -6.79 11.03 -19.31
N SER A 100 -6.27 10.81 -20.50
CA SER A 100 -5.99 9.46 -20.97
C SER A 100 -4.85 8.84 -20.15
N ALA A 101 -4.73 7.51 -20.15
CA ALA A 101 -3.64 6.82 -19.46
C ALA A 101 -2.24 7.33 -19.90
N ARG A 102 -2.08 7.61 -21.20
CA ARG A 102 -0.81 8.13 -21.75
C ARG A 102 -0.49 9.54 -21.24
N GLU A 103 -1.48 10.43 -21.21
CA GLU A 103 -1.32 11.79 -20.69
C GLU A 103 -1.00 11.77 -19.20
N TYR A 104 -1.72 10.95 -18.43
CA TYR A 104 -1.46 10.79 -17.00
C TYR A 104 -0.03 10.28 -16.74
N PHE A 105 0.43 9.29 -17.51
CA PHE A 105 1.78 8.75 -17.38
C PHE A 105 2.86 9.81 -17.61
N ALA A 106 2.66 10.72 -18.55
CA ALA A 106 3.58 11.85 -18.80
C ALA A 106 3.48 12.93 -17.72
N TYR A 107 2.31 13.06 -17.07
CA TYR A 107 2.04 14.13 -16.10
C TYR A 107 2.37 13.75 -14.65
N LYS A 108 2.27 12.47 -14.28
CA LYS A 108 2.28 12.02 -12.87
C LYS A 108 3.48 12.48 -12.03
N LYS A 109 4.65 12.71 -12.64
CA LYS A 109 5.81 13.27 -11.93
C LYS A 109 5.57 14.69 -11.41
N GLN A 110 4.75 15.45 -12.11
CA GLN A 110 4.42 16.82 -11.71
C GLN A 110 3.57 16.85 -10.43
N LEU A 111 2.98 15.70 -10.05
CA LEU A 111 2.19 15.54 -8.84
C LEU A 111 3.04 15.22 -7.59
N ILE A 112 4.35 14.96 -7.73
CA ILE A 112 5.23 14.67 -6.59
C ILE A 112 5.20 15.78 -5.53
N PRO A 113 5.26 17.08 -5.88
CA PRO A 113 5.16 18.15 -4.88
C PRO A 113 3.85 18.10 -4.07
N ASP A 114 2.72 17.81 -4.72
CA ASP A 114 1.41 17.69 -4.04
C ASP A 114 1.39 16.48 -3.10
N ILE A 115 1.92 15.34 -3.56
CA ILE A 115 2.06 14.11 -2.77
C ILE A 115 2.93 14.37 -1.54
N MET A 116 4.08 15.01 -1.71
CA MET A 116 5.00 15.28 -0.61
C MET A 116 4.47 16.32 0.37
N LYS A 117 3.76 17.34 -0.12
CA LYS A 117 3.07 18.31 0.74
C LYS A 117 2.04 17.63 1.65
N ALA A 118 1.21 16.75 1.09
CA ALA A 118 0.24 15.97 1.84
C ALA A 118 0.93 15.03 2.85
N PHE A 119 2.00 14.34 2.44
CA PHE A 119 2.77 13.46 3.31
C PHE A 119 3.39 14.21 4.49
N HIS A 120 4.05 15.33 4.26
CA HIS A 120 4.69 16.12 5.31
C HIS A 120 3.69 16.70 6.30
N LYS A 121 2.50 17.10 5.87
CA LYS A 121 1.43 17.52 6.78
C LYS A 121 1.04 16.39 7.74
N LEU A 122 0.85 15.17 7.23
CA LEU A 122 0.57 14.01 8.09
C LEU A 122 1.76 13.66 9.00
N GLU A 123 3.00 13.80 8.50
CA GLU A 123 4.22 13.54 9.25
C GLU A 123 4.40 14.48 10.45
N GLU A 124 3.99 15.74 10.34
CA GLU A 124 4.03 16.72 11.43
C GLU A 124 3.04 16.41 12.56
N GLU A 125 1.92 15.77 12.23
CA GLU A 125 0.80 15.54 13.15
C GLU A 125 0.84 14.15 13.83
N ASN A 126 1.65 13.22 13.30
CA ASN A 126 1.63 11.82 13.70
C ASN A 126 3.01 11.28 14.08
N ASP A 127 3.03 10.17 14.83
CA ASP A 127 4.24 9.44 15.20
C ASP A 127 4.62 8.39 14.13
N ILE A 128 3.60 7.80 13.49
CA ILE A 128 3.77 6.73 12.50
C ILE A 128 2.86 6.98 11.28
N ILE A 129 3.43 6.82 10.09
CA ILE A 129 2.68 6.81 8.82
C ILE A 129 2.70 5.40 8.24
N VAL A 130 1.53 4.80 8.07
CA VAL A 130 1.36 3.50 7.40
C VAL A 130 1.01 3.73 5.94
N ILE A 131 1.94 3.42 5.05
CA ILE A 131 1.82 3.69 3.62
C ILE A 131 1.34 2.42 2.90
N GLU A 132 0.36 2.56 2.01
CA GLU A 132 -0.11 1.49 1.13
C GLU A 132 0.35 1.74 -0.31
N GLY A 133 1.01 0.75 -0.92
CA GLY A 133 1.33 0.74 -2.34
C GLY A 133 0.14 0.37 -3.24
N ALA A 134 0.34 0.40 -4.54
CA ALA A 134 -0.67 0.06 -5.54
C ALA A 134 -0.17 -1.03 -6.51
N GLY A 135 -1.00 -2.02 -6.83
CA GLY A 135 -0.61 -3.13 -7.71
C GLY A 135 0.58 -3.91 -7.18
N SER A 136 1.63 -4.02 -8.00
CA SER A 136 2.88 -4.69 -7.68
C SER A 136 4.10 -3.81 -8.01
N PRO A 137 5.17 -3.81 -7.21
CA PRO A 137 6.42 -3.15 -7.56
C PRO A 137 7.18 -3.86 -8.69
N ALA A 138 6.75 -5.07 -9.07
CA ALA A 138 7.35 -5.86 -10.15
C ALA A 138 6.77 -5.55 -11.54
N GLU A 139 5.90 -4.55 -11.66
CA GLU A 139 5.40 -4.05 -12.95
C GLU A 139 6.52 -3.27 -13.67
N ILE A 140 7.51 -4.01 -14.21
CA ILE A 140 8.75 -3.46 -14.79
C ILE A 140 8.51 -2.48 -15.93
N ASN A 141 7.42 -2.67 -16.68
CA ASN A 141 6.97 -1.79 -17.76
C ASN A 141 6.40 -0.45 -17.26
N LEU A 142 5.99 -0.37 -15.99
CA LEU A 142 5.43 0.83 -15.34
C LEU A 142 6.39 1.48 -14.34
N LYS A 143 7.58 0.89 -14.17
CA LYS A 143 8.56 1.27 -13.14
C LYS A 143 9.12 2.68 -13.34
N LYS A 144 9.24 3.11 -14.61
CA LYS A 144 9.65 4.47 -14.91
C LYS A 144 8.66 5.46 -14.29
N ASP A 145 9.21 6.38 -13.47
CA ASP A 145 8.42 7.42 -12.83
C ASP A 145 7.39 6.89 -11.81
N ASP A 146 7.76 5.81 -11.09
CA ASP A 146 6.92 5.23 -10.03
C ASP A 146 6.74 6.22 -8.87
N ILE A 147 5.48 6.52 -8.54
CA ILE A 147 5.08 7.37 -7.42
C ILE A 147 4.23 6.61 -6.39
N VAL A 148 4.09 5.29 -6.55
CA VAL A 148 3.12 4.50 -5.76
C VAL A 148 3.72 3.33 -4.99
N ASN A 149 4.85 2.78 -5.44
CA ASN A 149 5.52 1.64 -4.81
C ASN A 149 6.95 2.00 -4.40
N MET A 150 7.97 1.47 -5.07
CA MET A 150 9.37 1.71 -4.68
C MET A 150 9.79 3.17 -4.83
N GLY A 151 9.25 3.88 -5.83
CA GLY A 151 9.49 5.32 -5.96
C GLY A 151 8.94 6.11 -4.76
N MET A 152 7.73 5.79 -4.28
CA MET A 152 7.21 6.41 -3.06
C MET A 152 8.02 6.01 -1.82
N ALA A 153 8.41 4.73 -1.70
CA ALA A 153 9.25 4.27 -0.61
C ALA A 153 10.62 4.99 -0.58
N GLU A 154 11.19 5.30 -1.75
CA GLU A 154 12.44 6.06 -1.87
C GLU A 154 12.26 7.52 -1.46
N LEU A 155 11.18 8.19 -1.88
CA LEU A 155 10.89 9.59 -1.55
C LEU A 155 10.82 9.86 -0.04
N VAL A 156 10.29 8.91 0.74
CA VAL A 156 10.07 9.07 2.19
C VAL A 156 10.93 8.14 3.04
N ASP A 157 11.93 7.51 2.43
CA ASP A 157 12.87 6.55 3.07
C ASP A 157 12.17 5.45 3.88
N ALA A 158 11.04 4.95 3.40
CA ALA A 158 10.25 3.95 4.11
C ALA A 158 10.80 2.54 3.92
N PRO A 159 10.89 1.73 5.00
CA PRO A 159 11.03 0.28 4.91
C PRO A 159 9.75 -0.34 4.35
N VAL A 160 9.91 -1.45 3.61
CA VAL A 160 8.82 -2.11 2.89
C VAL A 160 8.55 -3.51 3.46
N LEU A 161 7.27 -3.82 3.67
CA LEU A 161 6.76 -5.18 3.82
C LEU A 161 6.10 -5.61 2.51
N LEU A 162 6.60 -6.69 1.90
CA LEU A 162 6.05 -7.24 0.66
C LEU A 162 5.07 -8.36 0.98
N VAL A 163 3.83 -8.21 0.55
CA VAL A 163 2.71 -9.11 0.84
C VAL A 163 2.37 -9.96 -0.38
N GLY A 164 2.34 -11.28 -0.21
CA GLY A 164 1.82 -12.24 -1.17
C GLY A 164 0.56 -12.93 -0.66
N ASP A 165 -0.32 -13.34 -1.56
CA ASP A 165 -1.58 -14.05 -1.27
C ASP A 165 -1.36 -15.56 -1.42
N ILE A 166 -1.34 -16.30 -0.29
CA ILE A 166 -1.14 -17.76 -0.32
C ILE A 166 -2.40 -18.52 -0.75
N ASP A 167 -3.59 -17.96 -0.54
CA ASP A 167 -4.88 -18.60 -0.84
C ASP A 167 -5.08 -18.85 -2.35
N ARG A 168 -4.40 -18.06 -3.19
CA ARG A 168 -4.45 -18.21 -4.66
C ARG A 168 -3.43 -19.19 -5.24
N GLY A 169 -2.52 -19.72 -4.42
CA GLY A 169 -1.41 -20.53 -4.88
C GLY A 169 -0.26 -19.72 -5.50
N GLY A 170 0.92 -20.32 -5.60
CA GLY A 170 2.09 -19.73 -6.22
C GLY A 170 2.77 -18.61 -5.44
N VAL A 171 2.42 -18.39 -4.16
CA VAL A 171 2.93 -17.28 -3.34
C VAL A 171 4.46 -17.24 -3.24
N PHE A 172 5.12 -18.40 -3.17
CA PHE A 172 6.58 -18.49 -3.12
C PHE A 172 7.20 -17.91 -4.40
N ALA A 173 6.72 -18.34 -5.56
CA ALA A 173 7.19 -17.82 -6.85
C ALA A 173 6.90 -16.32 -7.01
N GLN A 174 5.73 -15.85 -6.56
CA GLN A 174 5.39 -14.44 -6.60
C GLN A 174 6.31 -13.59 -5.74
N LEU A 175 6.61 -14.02 -4.50
CA LEU A 175 7.50 -13.30 -3.58
C LEU A 175 8.93 -13.29 -4.12
N VAL A 176 9.48 -14.46 -4.48
CA VAL A 176 10.83 -14.57 -5.04
C VAL A 176 10.94 -13.78 -6.34
N GLY A 177 10.01 -13.98 -7.28
CA GLY A 177 10.03 -13.28 -8.56
C GLY A 177 9.95 -11.77 -8.40
N THR A 178 9.11 -11.27 -7.48
CA THR A 178 9.05 -9.84 -7.19
C THR A 178 10.40 -9.32 -6.69
N ILE A 179 11.02 -9.99 -5.70
CA ILE A 179 12.32 -9.61 -5.16
C ILE A 179 13.41 -9.62 -6.24
N MET A 180 13.40 -10.61 -7.13
CA MET A 180 14.38 -10.72 -8.22
C MET A 180 14.25 -9.62 -9.28
N LEU A 181 13.04 -9.10 -9.51
CA LEU A 181 12.77 -8.02 -10.45
C LEU A 181 13.07 -6.62 -9.89
N LEU A 182 13.24 -6.50 -8.57
CA LEU A 182 13.64 -5.24 -7.93
C LEU A 182 15.12 -4.94 -8.15
N GLU A 183 15.46 -3.68 -8.27
CA GLU A 183 16.85 -3.22 -8.24
C GLU A 183 17.47 -3.44 -6.85
N GLU A 184 18.80 -3.50 -6.78
CA GLU A 184 19.49 -3.75 -5.51
C GLU A 184 19.11 -2.73 -4.42
N LYS A 185 19.02 -1.44 -4.77
CA LYS A 185 18.63 -0.38 -3.85
C LYS A 185 17.20 -0.54 -3.32
N GLU A 186 16.30 -1.05 -4.16
CA GLU A 186 14.90 -1.31 -3.81
C GLU A 186 14.78 -2.56 -2.94
N ARG A 187 15.49 -3.64 -3.27
CA ARG A 187 15.54 -4.85 -2.45
C ARG A 187 16.01 -4.56 -1.03
N LYS A 188 16.98 -3.68 -0.85
CA LYS A 188 17.48 -3.26 0.47
C LYS A 188 16.41 -2.57 1.32
N ARG A 189 15.34 -2.02 0.72
CA ARG A 189 14.20 -1.45 1.45
C ARG A 189 13.24 -2.51 1.95
N VAL A 190 13.19 -3.70 1.33
CA VAL A 190 12.30 -4.79 1.75
C VAL A 190 12.83 -5.41 3.03
N ARG A 191 12.11 -5.21 4.13
CA ARG A 191 12.49 -5.66 5.47
C ARG A 191 11.72 -6.88 5.95
N GLY A 192 10.67 -7.27 5.22
CA GLY A 192 9.89 -8.46 5.53
C GLY A 192 9.03 -8.91 4.36
N LEU A 193 8.84 -10.22 4.28
CA LEU A 193 7.90 -10.88 3.39
C LEU A 193 6.71 -11.37 4.22
N VAL A 194 5.50 -11.16 3.73
CA VAL A 194 4.27 -11.56 4.43
C VAL A 194 3.43 -12.47 3.53
N MET A 195 3.25 -13.71 3.96
CA MET A 195 2.29 -14.62 3.35
C MET A 195 0.91 -14.38 3.96
N ASN A 196 0.04 -13.72 3.23
CA ASN A 196 -1.28 -13.35 3.71
C ASN A 196 -2.33 -14.41 3.41
N LYS A 197 -3.35 -14.48 4.27
CA LYS A 197 -4.53 -15.38 4.15
C LYS A 197 -4.19 -16.87 4.31
N PHE A 198 -3.15 -17.23 5.06
CA PHE A 198 -2.86 -18.63 5.30
C PHE A 198 -4.00 -19.31 6.06
N ARG A 199 -4.32 -20.51 5.63
CA ARG A 199 -5.27 -21.43 6.27
C ARG A 199 -4.64 -22.81 6.33
N GLY A 200 -4.76 -23.48 7.45
CA GLY A 200 -4.25 -24.85 7.60
C GLY A 200 -3.21 -25.04 8.70
N ASP A 201 -2.49 -26.14 8.62
CA ASP A 201 -1.50 -26.51 9.62
C ASP A 201 -0.17 -25.75 9.38
N ARG A 202 0.21 -24.92 10.36
CA ARG A 202 1.46 -24.17 10.37
C ARG A 202 2.69 -25.06 10.11
N ARG A 203 2.69 -26.30 10.64
CA ARG A 203 3.82 -27.22 10.50
C ARG A 203 4.11 -27.59 9.05
N ILE A 204 3.09 -27.54 8.18
CA ILE A 204 3.25 -27.79 6.73
C ILE A 204 3.87 -26.55 6.05
N LEU A 205 3.57 -25.35 6.53
CA LEU A 205 4.09 -24.10 5.95
C LEU A 205 5.55 -23.82 6.38
N GLU A 206 5.92 -24.21 7.58
CA GLU A 206 7.19 -23.83 8.22
C GLU A 206 8.46 -24.18 7.41
N PRO A 207 8.58 -25.39 6.78
CA PRO A 207 9.70 -25.68 5.90
C PRO A 207 9.77 -24.76 4.68
N GLY A 208 8.62 -24.37 4.13
CA GLY A 208 8.55 -23.41 3.01
C GLY A 208 8.96 -22.00 3.41
N ILE A 209 8.62 -21.57 4.62
CA ILE A 209 9.08 -20.27 5.18
C ILE A 209 10.61 -20.27 5.27
N GLN A 210 11.22 -21.36 5.78
CA GLN A 210 12.67 -21.46 5.87
C GLN A 210 13.32 -21.42 4.49
N GLN A 211 12.81 -22.18 3.52
CA GLN A 211 13.33 -22.15 2.14
C GLN A 211 13.24 -20.76 1.51
N LEU A 212 12.12 -20.05 1.73
CA LEU A 212 11.96 -18.68 1.23
C LEU A 212 12.98 -17.72 1.85
N TYR A 213 13.23 -17.88 3.17
CA TYR A 213 14.27 -17.10 3.85
C TYR A 213 15.66 -17.40 3.28
N ASP A 214 15.99 -18.68 3.05
CA ASP A 214 17.30 -19.10 2.50
C ASP A 214 17.52 -18.54 1.08
N ILE A 215 16.45 -18.37 0.29
CA ILE A 215 16.52 -17.81 -1.07
C ILE A 215 16.64 -16.27 -1.03
N CYS A 216 15.83 -15.60 -0.23
CA CYS A 216 15.69 -14.13 -0.28
C CYS A 216 16.54 -13.41 0.76
N HIS A 217 16.96 -14.08 1.84
CA HIS A 217 17.59 -13.51 3.03
C HIS A 217 16.80 -12.38 3.67
N ILE A 218 15.47 -12.46 3.57
CA ILE A 218 14.52 -11.49 4.14
C ILE A 218 13.61 -12.24 5.11
N PRO A 219 13.38 -11.72 6.34
CA PRO A 219 12.47 -12.33 7.30
C PRO A 219 11.07 -12.56 6.72
N VAL A 220 10.49 -13.72 7.03
CA VAL A 220 9.16 -14.12 6.53
C VAL A 220 8.19 -14.22 7.69
N SER A 221 7.01 -13.63 7.52
CA SER A 221 5.86 -13.74 8.43
C SER A 221 4.62 -14.19 7.65
N TYR A 222 3.55 -14.49 8.36
CA TYR A 222 2.29 -14.85 7.73
C TYR A 222 1.09 -14.40 8.58
N THR A 223 -0.07 -14.18 7.94
CA THR A 223 -1.34 -14.04 8.64
C THR A 223 -2.07 -15.38 8.62
N HIS A 224 -2.64 -15.79 9.75
CA HIS A 224 -3.35 -17.06 9.87
C HIS A 224 -4.85 -16.80 10.07
N LEU A 225 -5.63 -17.13 9.05
CA LEU A 225 -7.09 -17.06 9.14
C LEU A 225 -7.63 -18.29 9.88
N ARG A 226 -8.19 -18.10 11.06
CA ARG A 226 -8.82 -19.15 11.84
C ARG A 226 -10.34 -19.20 11.56
N ALA A 227 -10.96 -20.37 11.72
CA ALA A 227 -12.37 -20.58 11.41
C ALA A 227 -13.33 -19.61 12.13
N HIS A 228 -13.03 -19.26 13.37
CA HIS A 228 -13.82 -18.29 14.15
C HIS A 228 -13.60 -16.82 13.73
N GLU A 229 -12.52 -16.53 13.01
CA GLU A 229 -12.23 -15.21 12.45
C GLU A 229 -12.92 -15.00 11.11
N THR A 230 -13.29 -16.11 10.44
CA THR A 230 -14.01 -16.10 9.15
C THR A 230 -15.52 -16.35 9.32
N GLY A 231 -15.91 -16.77 10.48
CA GLY A 231 -17.29 -17.15 10.80
C GLY A 231 -18.10 -15.97 11.25
N ARG A 232 -18.51 -15.11 10.25
CA ARG A 232 -19.79 -14.44 10.33
C ARG A 232 -19.96 -13.32 9.33
N ASN A 233 -20.88 -13.58 8.64
CA ASN A 233 -22.33 -13.57 8.55
C ASN A 233 -22.93 -12.28 8.37
#